data_8f2de48e298e50e0180971feddecf34b
#
_entry.id   8f2de48e298e50e0180971feddecf34b
#
_cell.length_a   1.000
_cell.length_b   1.000
_cell.length_c   1.000
_cell.angle_alpha   90.00
_cell.angle_beta   90.00
_cell.angle_gamma   90.00
#
_symmetry.space_group_name_H-M   'P 1'
#
loop_
_entity.id
_entity.type
_entity.pdbx_description
1 polymer ?
#
loop_
_entity_poly.entity_id
_entity_poly.type
_entity_poly.pdbx_seq_one_letter_code
_entity_poly.pdbx_strand_id
1 'polypeptide(L)'
;VIQAIGLTSIPRKEQRPALDNVSFEAHAGRVTALLGAPGAGKTTALRLMLELQRGRGITYFRGRPLHRIPHPAHEVGVVLGDVPGHPARTVRGHLRMLCAASGVPARRADEVLEAVGLVSLRDERLGTLSRGMDRRLGLACALLPDPHTLVLDDPARGLVAGERRWLYDMLREHAAQGGTVLCSTADPKEAARIADHVVTLDEGRLVADQRAADFARTRLRRRVAVRSPHAARLSALLAQQARSTQRSVEVVQEGGNRLCVYGSSCAEVGETAFRNGIVVHQLADEVGDMGPGAGADTQPAGAAEPRPAVETAPQDPADPAPASPPEPAIPAPEPAVLAPAPQPAPAPPASAPDTHPDDSTPPEPPPTAPDDN
;
A
#
# COMPACT_ATOMS: atom_id res chain seq x y z
N VAL A 1 -5.40 14.84 -1.44
CA VAL A 1 -4.42 14.74 -0.34
C VAL A 1 -4.95 13.76 0.69
N ILE A 2 -4.09 12.86 1.13
CA ILE A 2 -4.33 11.99 2.30
C ILE A 2 -3.50 12.57 3.44
N GLN A 3 -4.10 12.71 4.63
CA GLN A 3 -3.41 13.13 5.84
C GLN A 3 -3.61 12.06 6.92
N ALA A 4 -2.55 11.36 7.27
CA ALA A 4 -2.54 10.38 8.35
C ALA A 4 -1.93 11.04 9.59
N ILE A 5 -2.63 11.00 10.73
CA ILE A 5 -2.23 11.70 11.94
C ILE A 5 -2.27 10.75 13.14
N GLY A 6 -1.13 10.54 13.79
CA GLY A 6 -1.00 9.81 15.04
C GLY A 6 -1.43 8.34 14.98
N LEU A 7 -1.24 7.69 13.84
CA LEU A 7 -1.67 6.30 13.65
C LEU A 7 -0.93 5.38 14.61
N THR A 8 -1.68 4.69 15.47
CA THR A 8 -1.15 3.76 16.45
C THR A 8 -2.02 2.50 16.50
N SER A 9 -1.42 1.34 16.30
CA SER A 9 -2.13 0.07 16.36
C SER A 9 -2.31 -0.39 17.82
N ILE A 10 -3.40 -1.13 18.07
CA ILE A 10 -3.59 -1.77 19.38
C ILE A 10 -2.59 -2.92 19.48
N PRO A 11 -1.72 -2.94 20.50
CA PRO A 11 -0.75 -4.02 20.69
C PRO A 11 -1.47 -5.34 20.96
N ARG A 12 -0.96 -6.44 20.43
CA ARG A 12 -1.32 -7.79 20.89
C ARG A 12 -0.62 -8.04 22.22
N LYS A 13 -1.19 -8.93 23.05
CA LYS A 13 -0.61 -9.25 24.39
C LYS A 13 0.91 -9.39 24.29
N GLU A 14 1.64 -8.61 25.13
CA GLU A 14 3.08 -8.63 25.30
C GLU A 14 3.95 -8.22 24.08
N GLN A 15 3.34 -7.73 23.00
CA GLN A 15 4.07 -7.26 21.82
C GLN A 15 4.02 -5.74 21.71
N ARG A 16 5.09 -5.15 21.14
CA ARG A 16 5.06 -3.74 20.74
C ARG A 16 3.94 -3.50 19.70
N PRO A 17 3.33 -2.32 19.68
CA PRO A 17 2.37 -1.99 18.63
C PRO A 17 3.05 -2.10 17.27
N ALA A 18 2.34 -2.67 16.29
CA ALA A 18 2.86 -2.79 14.92
C ALA A 18 2.98 -1.42 14.23
N LEU A 19 2.37 -0.38 14.81
CA LEU A 19 2.47 1.02 14.39
C LEU A 19 2.38 1.90 15.64
N ASP A 20 3.30 2.87 15.77
CA ASP A 20 3.44 3.73 16.95
C ASP A 20 3.57 5.19 16.52
N ASN A 21 2.49 5.97 16.70
CA ASN A 21 2.39 7.41 16.47
C ASN A 21 2.92 7.89 15.10
N VAL A 22 2.48 7.23 14.03
CA VAL A 22 2.90 7.56 12.66
C VAL A 22 2.01 8.64 12.07
N SER A 23 2.64 9.69 11.55
CA SER A 23 1.96 10.80 10.85
C SER A 23 2.70 11.12 9.55
N PHE A 24 1.99 11.22 8.43
CA PHE A 24 2.53 11.61 7.13
C PHE A 24 1.42 12.10 6.20
N GLU A 25 1.82 12.69 5.08
CA GLU A 25 0.91 13.17 4.04
C GLU A 25 1.22 12.55 2.67
N ALA A 26 0.16 12.23 1.91
CA ALA A 26 0.27 11.91 0.49
C ALA A 26 -0.49 12.96 -0.33
N HIS A 27 0.24 13.66 -1.19
CA HIS A 27 -0.29 14.80 -1.92
C HIS A 27 -0.99 14.39 -3.21
N ALA A 28 -1.99 15.20 -3.63
CA ALA A 28 -2.62 15.07 -4.94
C ALA A 28 -1.60 15.35 -6.07
N GLY A 29 -1.80 14.72 -7.21
CA GLY A 29 -0.89 14.83 -8.35
C GLY A 29 0.43 14.08 -8.18
N ARG A 30 0.55 13.24 -7.16
CA ARG A 30 1.80 12.53 -6.83
C ARG A 30 1.58 11.09 -6.43
N VAL A 31 2.61 10.28 -6.68
CA VAL A 31 2.73 8.92 -6.15
C VAL A 31 3.58 8.97 -4.88
N THR A 32 3.01 8.55 -3.76
CA THR A 32 3.73 8.39 -2.48
C THR A 32 3.96 6.91 -2.21
N ALA A 33 5.21 6.52 -1.96
CA ALA A 33 5.57 5.16 -1.56
C ALA A 33 5.73 5.06 -0.04
N LEU A 34 5.00 4.14 0.57
CA LEU A 34 5.19 3.73 1.96
C LEU A 34 6.18 2.57 2.00
N LEU A 35 7.44 2.87 2.28
CA LEU A 35 8.56 1.94 2.26
C LEU A 35 8.83 1.35 3.65
N GLY A 36 9.23 0.09 3.70
CA GLY A 36 9.71 -0.55 4.92
C GLY A 36 9.91 -2.04 4.73
N ALA A 37 10.70 -2.66 5.58
CA ALA A 37 10.91 -4.11 5.57
C ALA A 37 9.60 -4.89 5.78
N PRO A 38 9.52 -6.18 5.44
CA PRO A 38 8.42 -7.03 5.88
C PRO A 38 8.25 -6.94 7.40
N GLY A 39 7.02 -6.67 7.86
CA GLY A 39 6.75 -6.47 9.29
C GLY A 39 6.91 -5.04 9.81
N ALA A 40 7.42 -4.08 9.04
CA ALA A 40 7.59 -2.68 9.45
C ALA A 40 6.28 -1.91 9.73
N GLY A 41 5.11 -2.54 9.55
CA GLY A 41 3.82 -1.91 9.86
C GLY A 41 3.04 -1.35 8.67
N LYS A 42 3.54 -1.45 7.42
CA LYS A 42 2.92 -0.87 6.22
C LYS A 42 1.45 -1.25 6.03
N THR A 43 1.15 -2.55 5.96
CA THR A 43 -0.24 -3.05 5.83
C THR A 43 -1.11 -2.63 7.01
N THR A 44 -0.55 -2.56 8.22
CA THR A 44 -1.24 -2.07 9.40
C THR A 44 -1.58 -0.59 9.27
N ALA A 45 -0.65 0.23 8.76
CA ALA A 45 -0.89 1.64 8.46
C ALA A 45 -2.05 1.80 7.48
N LEU A 46 -2.00 1.11 6.33
CA LEU A 46 -3.06 1.19 5.32
C LEU A 46 -4.42 0.75 5.89
N ARG A 47 -4.47 -0.33 6.70
CA ARG A 47 -5.72 -0.80 7.33
C ARG A 47 -6.27 0.17 8.36
N LEU A 48 -5.41 0.83 9.14
CA LEU A 48 -5.82 1.88 10.08
C LEU A 48 -6.38 3.10 9.34
N MET A 49 -5.68 3.54 8.28
CA MET A 49 -6.11 4.65 7.44
C MET A 49 -7.48 4.42 6.81
N LEU A 50 -7.75 3.18 6.39
CA LEU A 50 -9.02 2.76 5.78
C LEU A 50 -10.09 2.34 6.80
N GLU A 51 -9.84 2.55 8.10
CA GLU A 51 -10.75 2.16 9.20
C GLU A 51 -11.10 0.65 9.20
N LEU A 52 -10.30 -0.19 8.55
CA LEU A 52 -10.45 -1.65 8.49
C LEU A 52 -9.87 -2.35 9.71
N GLN A 53 -9.14 -1.64 10.55
CA GLN A 53 -8.54 -2.14 11.78
C GLN A 53 -8.72 -1.11 12.89
N ARG A 54 -8.99 -1.57 14.11
CA ARG A 54 -9.09 -0.70 15.29
C ARG A 54 -7.71 -0.21 15.71
N GLY A 55 -7.62 1.07 16.05
CA GLY A 55 -6.41 1.73 16.51
C GLY A 55 -6.69 3.13 17.03
N ARG A 56 -5.62 3.93 17.15
CA ARG A 56 -5.69 5.37 17.47
C ARG A 56 -5.21 6.16 16.26
N GLY A 57 -5.48 7.46 16.28
CA GLY A 57 -5.17 8.36 15.17
C GLY A 57 -6.36 8.54 14.23
N ILE A 58 -6.19 9.40 13.25
CA ILE A 58 -7.23 9.72 12.27
C ILE A 58 -6.60 9.88 10.88
N THR A 59 -7.34 9.54 9.85
CA THR A 59 -6.95 9.79 8.47
C THR A 59 -8.01 10.61 7.76
N TYR A 60 -7.56 11.65 7.08
CA TYR A 60 -8.42 12.48 6.23
C TYR A 60 -8.14 12.18 4.75
N PHE A 61 -9.19 11.94 3.99
CA PHE A 61 -9.19 11.88 2.54
C PHE A 61 -9.85 13.16 2.02
N ARG A 62 -9.08 14.03 1.36
CA ARG A 62 -9.54 15.37 0.92
C ARG A 62 -10.23 16.17 2.06
N GLY A 63 -9.64 16.11 3.26
CA GLY A 63 -10.14 16.83 4.44
C GLY A 63 -11.32 16.18 5.16
N ARG A 64 -11.74 14.97 4.78
CA ARG A 64 -12.84 14.25 5.43
C ARG A 64 -12.38 12.87 5.91
N PRO A 65 -12.69 12.43 7.13
CA PRO A 65 -12.45 11.06 7.56
C PRO A 65 -13.35 10.09 6.78
N LEU A 66 -12.88 8.85 6.56
CA LEU A 66 -13.52 7.88 5.66
C LEU A 66 -14.99 7.59 6.04
N HIS A 67 -15.27 7.43 7.35
CA HIS A 67 -16.62 7.18 7.87
C HIS A 67 -17.62 8.33 7.65
N ARG A 68 -17.15 9.53 7.30
CA ARG A 68 -17.99 10.69 6.95
C ARG A 68 -18.18 10.91 5.45
N ILE A 69 -17.61 10.03 4.64
CA ILE A 69 -17.76 10.06 3.18
C ILE A 69 -18.97 9.18 2.80
N PRO A 70 -20.03 9.73 2.19
CA PRO A 70 -21.25 8.97 1.89
C PRO A 70 -21.01 7.75 1.00
N HIS A 71 -20.14 7.88 0.01
CA HIS A 71 -19.79 6.84 -0.94
C HIS A 71 -18.26 6.66 -0.99
N PRO A 72 -17.65 5.99 0.01
CA PRO A 72 -16.20 5.93 0.15
C PRO A 72 -15.50 5.26 -1.06
N ALA A 73 -16.17 4.33 -1.75
CA ALA A 73 -15.62 3.69 -2.94
C ALA A 73 -15.39 4.66 -4.11
N HIS A 74 -16.20 5.73 -4.22
CA HIS A 74 -16.01 6.78 -5.23
C HIS A 74 -14.89 7.77 -4.87
N GLU A 75 -14.43 7.79 -3.62
CA GLU A 75 -13.33 8.64 -3.19
C GLU A 75 -12.01 7.87 -3.12
N VAL A 76 -12.06 6.60 -2.66
CA VAL A 76 -10.87 5.79 -2.39
C VAL A 76 -10.99 4.41 -3.02
N GLY A 77 -10.17 4.14 -4.03
CA GLY A 77 -9.94 2.82 -4.60
C GLY A 77 -8.87 2.07 -3.81
N VAL A 78 -9.12 0.81 -3.48
CA VAL A 78 -8.28 0.05 -2.55
C VAL A 78 -7.89 -1.29 -3.14
N VAL A 79 -6.58 -1.65 -3.02
CA VAL A 79 -6.06 -3.00 -3.30
C VAL A 79 -5.21 -3.45 -2.11
N LEU A 80 -5.75 -4.35 -1.30
CA LEU A 80 -5.07 -4.92 -0.13
C LEU A 80 -4.96 -6.44 -0.26
N GLY A 81 -4.02 -6.91 -1.06
CA GLY A 81 -3.84 -8.33 -1.29
C GLY A 81 -4.55 -8.85 -2.55
N ASP A 82 -4.92 -10.12 -2.56
CA ASP A 82 -5.58 -10.77 -3.69
C ASP A 82 -7.05 -10.33 -3.82
N VAL A 83 -7.62 -10.43 -5.03
CA VAL A 83 -9.01 -10.02 -5.27
C VAL A 83 -9.97 -10.94 -4.51
N PRO A 84 -10.78 -10.39 -3.60
CA PRO A 84 -11.77 -11.20 -2.90
C PRO A 84 -12.92 -11.56 -3.83
N GLY A 85 -13.10 -12.83 -4.16
CA GLY A 85 -14.18 -13.29 -5.03
C GLY A 85 -14.33 -14.80 -5.04
N HIS A 86 -15.53 -15.26 -5.44
CA HIS A 86 -15.75 -16.69 -5.59
C HIS A 86 -14.99 -17.22 -6.83
N PRO A 87 -14.15 -18.24 -6.72
CA PRO A 87 -13.24 -18.69 -7.79
C PRO A 87 -13.97 -19.14 -9.07
N ALA A 88 -15.22 -19.59 -8.98
CA ALA A 88 -16.03 -19.98 -10.14
C ALA A 88 -16.71 -18.79 -10.85
N ARG A 89 -16.65 -17.57 -10.29
CA ARG A 89 -17.23 -16.39 -10.94
C ARG A 89 -16.33 -15.92 -12.07
N THR A 90 -16.92 -15.46 -13.19
CA THR A 90 -16.16 -14.85 -14.27
C THR A 90 -15.65 -13.46 -13.88
N VAL A 91 -14.55 -13.04 -14.49
CA VAL A 91 -13.95 -11.70 -14.34
C VAL A 91 -14.99 -10.60 -14.56
N ARG A 92 -15.70 -10.64 -15.70
CA ARG A 92 -16.76 -9.70 -16.04
C ARG A 92 -17.93 -9.78 -15.05
N GLY A 93 -18.33 -10.99 -14.65
CA GLY A 93 -19.41 -11.19 -13.67
C GLY A 93 -19.07 -10.62 -12.30
N HIS A 94 -17.80 -10.68 -11.90
CA HIS A 94 -17.30 -10.08 -10.67
C HIS A 94 -17.36 -8.54 -10.73
N LEU A 95 -16.83 -7.94 -11.80
CA LEU A 95 -16.85 -6.48 -11.97
C LEU A 95 -18.26 -5.93 -12.07
N ARG A 96 -19.17 -6.60 -12.79
CA ARG A 96 -20.60 -6.18 -12.85
C ARG A 96 -21.30 -6.22 -11.51
N MET A 97 -20.97 -7.22 -10.67
CA MET A 97 -21.47 -7.26 -9.30
C MET A 97 -20.96 -6.06 -8.49
N LEU A 98 -19.66 -5.70 -8.63
CA LEU A 98 -19.11 -4.53 -7.98
C LEU A 98 -19.69 -3.22 -8.52
N CYS A 99 -19.99 -3.13 -9.82
CA CYS A 99 -20.72 -2.01 -10.40
C CYS A 99 -22.05 -1.79 -9.67
N ALA A 100 -22.84 -2.87 -9.51
CA ALA A 100 -24.12 -2.80 -8.81
C ALA A 100 -23.95 -2.39 -7.34
N ALA A 101 -22.93 -2.93 -6.65
CA ALA A 101 -22.63 -2.59 -5.26
C ALA A 101 -22.18 -1.12 -5.06
N SER A 102 -21.48 -0.55 -6.05
CA SER A 102 -20.96 0.83 -6.01
C SER A 102 -21.90 1.84 -6.66
N GLY A 103 -23.03 1.41 -7.22
CA GLY A 103 -23.97 2.30 -7.90
C GLY A 103 -23.47 2.86 -9.23
N VAL A 104 -22.49 2.18 -9.88
CA VAL A 104 -21.98 2.59 -11.20
C VAL A 104 -22.60 1.77 -12.34
N PRO A 105 -22.72 2.32 -13.56
CA PRO A 105 -23.30 1.61 -14.69
C PRO A 105 -22.51 0.34 -15.05
N ALA A 106 -23.21 -0.74 -15.41
CA ALA A 106 -22.60 -2.03 -15.75
C ALA A 106 -21.57 -1.97 -16.91
N ARG A 107 -21.67 -0.99 -17.81
CA ARG A 107 -20.71 -0.74 -18.90
C ARG A 107 -19.31 -0.42 -18.37
N ARG A 108 -19.22 0.18 -17.17
CA ARG A 108 -17.95 0.50 -16.54
C ARG A 108 -17.07 -0.73 -16.33
N ALA A 109 -17.67 -1.92 -16.16
CA ALA A 109 -16.93 -3.17 -16.06
C ALA A 109 -16.10 -3.47 -17.33
N ASP A 110 -16.65 -3.21 -18.50
CA ASP A 110 -15.95 -3.44 -19.77
C ASP A 110 -14.88 -2.34 -20.01
N GLU A 111 -15.16 -1.09 -19.66
CA GLU A 111 -14.20 0.04 -19.73
C GLU A 111 -12.95 -0.19 -18.86
N VAL A 112 -13.12 -0.65 -17.60
CA VAL A 112 -11.95 -0.92 -16.74
C VAL A 112 -11.20 -2.17 -17.18
N LEU A 113 -11.86 -3.17 -17.76
CA LEU A 113 -11.18 -4.34 -18.36
C LEU A 113 -10.28 -3.92 -19.53
N GLU A 114 -10.71 -2.98 -20.35
CA GLU A 114 -9.91 -2.41 -21.41
C GLU A 114 -8.70 -1.65 -20.85
N ALA A 115 -8.91 -0.78 -19.88
CA ALA A 115 -7.86 0.01 -19.23
C ALA A 115 -6.75 -0.86 -18.61
N VAL A 116 -7.12 -2.01 -18.00
CA VAL A 116 -6.13 -2.93 -17.40
C VAL A 116 -5.64 -4.02 -18.35
N GLY A 117 -6.11 -4.05 -19.61
CA GLY A 117 -5.69 -5.03 -20.62
C GLY A 117 -6.17 -6.46 -20.34
N LEU A 118 -7.36 -6.64 -19.76
CA LEU A 118 -7.95 -7.95 -19.44
C LEU A 118 -9.18 -8.29 -20.28
N VAL A 119 -9.42 -7.62 -21.39
CA VAL A 119 -10.62 -7.82 -22.25
C VAL A 119 -10.76 -9.27 -22.73
N SER A 120 -9.63 -9.90 -23.12
CA SER A 120 -9.61 -11.30 -23.58
C SER A 120 -9.96 -12.31 -22.48
N LEU A 121 -9.84 -11.92 -21.21
CA LEU A 121 -10.07 -12.77 -20.04
C LEU A 121 -11.41 -12.50 -19.35
N ARG A 122 -12.28 -11.70 -19.96
CA ARG A 122 -13.56 -11.28 -19.36
C ARG A 122 -14.48 -12.45 -18.95
N ASP A 123 -14.43 -13.55 -19.68
CA ASP A 123 -15.25 -14.74 -19.46
C ASP A 123 -14.50 -15.84 -18.67
N GLU A 124 -13.19 -15.63 -18.37
CA GLU A 124 -12.39 -16.52 -17.54
C GLU A 124 -12.83 -16.47 -16.07
N ARG A 125 -12.62 -17.58 -15.36
CA ARG A 125 -12.96 -17.68 -13.93
C ARG A 125 -11.85 -17.06 -13.07
N LEU A 126 -12.22 -16.44 -11.96
CA LEU A 126 -11.24 -15.85 -11.02
C LEU A 126 -10.20 -16.85 -10.55
N GLY A 127 -10.61 -18.11 -10.29
CA GLY A 127 -9.71 -19.15 -9.81
C GLY A 127 -8.66 -19.64 -10.83
N THR A 128 -8.75 -19.24 -12.11
CA THR A 128 -7.81 -19.62 -13.17
C THR A 128 -6.79 -18.51 -13.46
N LEU A 129 -6.94 -17.35 -12.84
CA LEU A 129 -6.06 -16.21 -13.10
C LEU A 129 -4.65 -16.42 -12.55
N SER A 130 -3.65 -16.02 -13.31
CA SER A 130 -2.29 -15.87 -12.78
C SER A 130 -2.23 -14.73 -11.75
N ARG A 131 -1.18 -14.69 -10.93
CA ARG A 131 -0.99 -13.58 -9.96
C ARG A 131 -0.97 -12.21 -10.62
N GLY A 132 -0.34 -12.09 -11.79
CA GLY A 132 -0.33 -10.83 -12.55
C GLY A 132 -1.71 -10.43 -13.04
N MET A 133 -2.50 -11.37 -13.53
CA MET A 133 -3.88 -11.14 -13.96
C MET A 133 -4.77 -10.76 -12.77
N ASP A 134 -4.63 -11.45 -11.63
CA ASP A 134 -5.36 -11.14 -10.40
C ASP A 134 -5.04 -9.72 -9.90
N ARG A 135 -3.76 -9.30 -9.93
CA ARG A 135 -3.35 -7.92 -9.58
C ARG A 135 -3.95 -6.88 -10.51
N ARG A 136 -3.98 -7.13 -11.82
CA ARG A 136 -4.65 -6.25 -12.80
C ARG A 136 -6.15 -6.18 -12.55
N LEU A 137 -6.77 -7.31 -12.20
CA LEU A 137 -8.19 -7.33 -11.84
C LEU A 137 -8.44 -6.56 -10.54
N GLY A 138 -7.58 -6.71 -9.52
CA GLY A 138 -7.66 -5.92 -8.28
C GLY A 138 -7.65 -4.43 -8.56
N LEU A 139 -6.79 -4.01 -9.48
CA LEU A 139 -6.72 -2.63 -9.91
C LEU A 139 -7.97 -2.18 -10.71
N ALA A 140 -8.50 -3.05 -11.60
CA ALA A 140 -9.78 -2.80 -12.25
C ALA A 140 -10.91 -2.60 -11.23
N CYS A 141 -10.97 -3.45 -10.20
CA CYS A 141 -11.94 -3.30 -9.10
C CYS A 141 -11.80 -1.97 -8.36
N ALA A 142 -10.55 -1.54 -8.09
CA ALA A 142 -10.27 -0.28 -7.42
C ALA A 142 -10.64 0.94 -8.28
N LEU A 143 -10.43 0.87 -9.61
CA LEU A 143 -10.71 1.94 -10.57
C LEU A 143 -12.17 2.00 -11.01
N LEU A 144 -12.97 0.97 -10.68
CA LEU A 144 -14.33 0.83 -11.16
C LEU A 144 -15.22 2.05 -10.84
N PRO A 145 -15.21 2.59 -9.60
CA PRO A 145 -16.01 3.76 -9.23
C PRO A 145 -15.36 5.10 -9.62
N ASP A 146 -14.24 5.08 -10.36
CA ASP A 146 -13.46 6.27 -10.74
C ASP A 146 -12.99 7.10 -9.51
N PRO A 147 -12.25 6.49 -8.57
CA PRO A 147 -11.87 7.15 -7.33
C PRO A 147 -10.78 8.19 -7.58
N HIS A 148 -10.81 9.27 -6.78
CA HIS A 148 -9.74 10.26 -6.78
C HIS A 148 -8.44 9.76 -6.12
N THR A 149 -8.56 8.83 -5.19
CA THR A 149 -7.44 8.34 -4.37
C THR A 149 -7.27 6.84 -4.57
N LEU A 150 -6.03 6.38 -4.74
CA LEU A 150 -5.67 4.96 -4.78
C LEU A 150 -4.79 4.60 -3.58
N VAL A 151 -5.18 3.56 -2.84
CA VAL A 151 -4.43 2.99 -1.72
C VAL A 151 -4.12 1.52 -2.02
N LEU A 152 -2.84 1.21 -2.23
CA LEU A 152 -2.40 -0.06 -2.77
C LEU A 152 -1.34 -0.71 -1.85
N ASP A 153 -1.57 -1.96 -1.42
CA ASP A 153 -0.61 -2.70 -0.61
C ASP A 153 0.21 -3.64 -1.48
N ASP A 154 1.50 -3.32 -1.63
CA ASP A 154 2.50 -4.07 -2.41
C ASP A 154 2.00 -4.47 -3.82
N PRO A 155 1.53 -3.49 -4.62
CA PRO A 155 0.81 -3.78 -5.87
C PRO A 155 1.67 -4.44 -6.94
N ALA A 156 2.99 -4.30 -6.89
CA ALA A 156 3.93 -4.88 -7.84
C ALA A 156 4.45 -6.27 -7.43
N ARG A 157 4.02 -6.77 -6.27
CA ARG A 157 4.50 -8.06 -5.76
C ARG A 157 4.11 -9.21 -6.69
N GLY A 158 5.13 -9.96 -7.12
CA GLY A 158 4.95 -11.14 -7.98
C GLY A 158 4.71 -10.81 -9.46
N LEU A 159 4.74 -9.53 -9.85
CA LEU A 159 4.67 -9.11 -11.24
C LEU A 159 6.01 -9.26 -11.95
N VAL A 160 5.99 -9.67 -13.22
CA VAL A 160 7.17 -9.63 -14.10
C VAL A 160 7.50 -8.20 -14.54
N ALA A 161 8.71 -8.00 -15.07
CA ALA A 161 9.22 -6.65 -15.37
C ALA A 161 8.30 -5.80 -16.28
N GLY A 162 7.70 -6.41 -17.30
CA GLY A 162 6.76 -5.72 -18.20
C GLY A 162 5.47 -5.30 -17.50
N GLU A 163 4.92 -6.18 -16.66
CA GLU A 163 3.70 -5.88 -15.89
C GLU A 163 3.94 -4.79 -14.85
N ARG A 164 5.11 -4.80 -14.19
CA ARG A 164 5.50 -3.72 -13.26
C ARG A 164 5.59 -2.37 -13.95
N ARG A 165 6.21 -2.32 -15.15
CA ARG A 165 6.29 -1.08 -15.93
C ARG A 165 4.91 -0.53 -16.24
N TRP A 166 4.02 -1.38 -16.78
CA TRP A 166 2.63 -1.02 -17.05
C TRP A 166 1.92 -0.48 -15.81
N LEU A 167 2.04 -1.17 -14.66
CA LEU A 167 1.46 -0.72 -13.38
C LEU A 167 1.96 0.67 -13.00
N TYR A 168 3.26 0.90 -13.07
CA TYR A 168 3.86 2.19 -12.69
C TYR A 168 3.41 3.33 -13.61
N ASP A 169 3.32 3.07 -14.90
CA ASP A 169 2.88 4.06 -15.87
C ASP A 169 1.42 4.44 -15.61
N MET A 170 0.55 3.47 -15.31
CA MET A 170 -0.84 3.73 -14.96
C MET A 170 -1.00 4.49 -13.63
N LEU A 171 -0.22 4.17 -12.59
CA LEU A 171 -0.28 4.90 -11.32
C LEU A 171 0.20 6.35 -11.49
N ARG A 172 1.22 6.58 -12.32
CA ARG A 172 1.66 7.94 -12.67
C ARG A 172 0.62 8.69 -13.47
N GLU A 173 -0.04 8.03 -14.42
CA GLU A 173 -1.11 8.64 -15.21
C GLU A 173 -2.28 9.07 -14.30
N HIS A 174 -2.71 8.20 -13.38
CA HIS A 174 -3.73 8.55 -12.38
C HIS A 174 -3.31 9.77 -11.53
N ALA A 175 -2.05 9.83 -11.10
CA ALA A 175 -1.51 10.97 -10.37
C ALA A 175 -1.46 12.23 -11.25
N ALA A 176 -0.99 12.12 -12.52
CA ALA A 176 -0.91 13.24 -13.45
C ALA A 176 -2.27 13.89 -13.74
N GLN A 177 -3.35 13.09 -13.69
CA GLN A 177 -4.73 13.57 -13.78
C GLN A 177 -5.23 14.26 -12.50
N GLY A 178 -4.37 14.46 -11.51
CA GLY A 178 -4.68 15.12 -10.24
C GLY A 178 -5.07 14.17 -9.12
N GLY A 179 -5.08 12.86 -9.37
CA GLY A 179 -5.34 11.82 -8.37
C GLY A 179 -4.26 11.78 -7.28
N THR A 180 -4.56 11.08 -6.19
CA THR A 180 -3.60 10.81 -5.10
C THR A 180 -3.29 9.32 -5.08
N VAL A 181 -2.03 8.92 -5.15
CA VAL A 181 -1.63 7.52 -5.09
C VAL A 181 -0.76 7.28 -3.86
N LEU A 182 -1.16 6.32 -3.04
CA LEU A 182 -0.36 5.78 -1.93
C LEU A 182 -0.16 4.29 -2.16
N CYS A 183 1.08 3.86 -2.34
CA CYS A 183 1.41 2.44 -2.49
C CYS A 183 2.47 2.00 -1.50
N SER A 184 2.32 0.80 -0.92
CA SER A 184 3.35 0.23 -0.07
C SER A 184 4.33 -0.61 -0.89
N THR A 185 5.58 -0.66 -0.47
CA THR A 185 6.59 -1.58 -1.00
C THR A 185 7.66 -1.91 0.05
N ALA A 186 8.33 -3.04 -0.14
CA ALA A 186 9.52 -3.39 0.65
C ALA A 186 10.81 -3.18 -0.13
N ASP A 187 10.74 -2.86 -1.43
CA ASP A 187 11.91 -2.67 -2.29
C ASP A 187 12.24 -1.18 -2.45
N PRO A 188 13.39 -0.71 -1.90
CA PRO A 188 13.85 0.68 -2.03
C PRO A 188 14.05 1.13 -3.47
N LYS A 189 14.46 0.21 -4.36
CA LYS A 189 14.64 0.52 -5.80
C LYS A 189 13.31 0.75 -6.48
N GLU A 190 12.30 -0.01 -6.08
CA GLU A 190 10.93 0.16 -6.54
C GLU A 190 10.38 1.51 -6.06
N ALA A 191 10.51 1.82 -4.76
CA ALA A 191 10.07 3.10 -4.20
C ALA A 191 10.69 4.29 -4.96
N ALA A 192 12.02 4.29 -5.18
CA ALA A 192 12.71 5.34 -5.93
C ALA A 192 12.29 5.44 -7.40
N ARG A 193 11.83 4.33 -7.99
CA ARG A 193 11.44 4.30 -9.40
C ARG A 193 10.03 4.81 -9.62
N ILE A 194 9.08 4.45 -8.73
CA ILE A 194 7.66 4.74 -8.92
C ILE A 194 7.23 6.06 -8.30
N ALA A 195 7.79 6.40 -7.13
CA ALA A 195 7.27 7.48 -6.31
C ALA A 195 7.91 8.84 -6.60
N ASP A 196 7.15 9.89 -6.32
CA ASP A 196 7.61 11.26 -6.20
C ASP A 196 8.05 11.56 -4.77
N HIS A 197 7.47 10.84 -3.80
CA HIS A 197 7.69 11.00 -2.36
C HIS A 197 7.78 9.64 -1.68
N VAL A 198 8.72 9.49 -0.73
CA VAL A 198 8.95 8.23 -0.02
C VAL A 198 8.84 8.46 1.49
N VAL A 199 7.90 7.75 2.09
CA VAL A 199 7.68 7.67 3.53
C VAL A 199 8.25 6.35 4.01
N THR A 200 9.27 6.39 4.86
CA THR A 200 9.96 5.17 5.35
C THR A 200 9.49 4.80 6.75
N LEU A 201 9.00 3.57 6.89
CA LEU A 201 8.68 2.96 8.17
C LEU A 201 9.73 1.94 8.57
N ASP A 202 10.09 1.95 9.84
CA ASP A 202 10.91 0.91 10.47
C ASP A 202 10.38 0.62 11.88
N GLU A 203 10.24 -0.66 12.20
CA GLU A 203 9.68 -1.15 13.47
C GLU A 203 8.41 -0.41 13.95
N GLY A 204 7.53 -0.08 13.00
CA GLY A 204 6.26 0.60 13.31
C GLY A 204 6.37 2.11 13.50
N ARG A 205 7.52 2.72 13.25
CA ARG A 205 7.75 4.17 13.39
C ARG A 205 8.12 4.82 12.07
N LEU A 206 7.81 6.09 11.94
CA LEU A 206 8.27 6.91 10.83
C LEU A 206 9.75 7.24 11.05
N VAL A 207 10.60 6.85 10.09
CA VAL A 207 12.05 7.12 10.12
C VAL A 207 12.43 8.26 9.18
N ALA A 208 11.80 8.31 8.01
CA ALA A 208 12.08 9.36 7.03
C ALA A 208 10.83 9.68 6.21
N ASP A 209 10.69 10.94 5.83
CA ASP A 209 9.64 11.47 4.97
C ASP A 209 10.30 12.47 4.00
N GLN A 210 10.51 12.08 2.74
CA GLN A 210 11.38 12.81 1.83
C GLN A 210 11.01 12.62 0.35
N ARG A 211 11.48 13.51 -0.50
CA ARG A 211 11.30 13.36 -1.96
C ARG A 211 12.09 12.15 -2.47
N ALA A 212 11.55 11.46 -3.48
CA ALA A 212 12.20 10.28 -4.05
C ALA A 212 13.59 10.56 -4.61
N ALA A 213 13.86 11.77 -5.13
CA ALA A 213 15.19 12.16 -5.59
C ALA A 213 16.20 12.25 -4.44
N ASP A 214 15.80 12.77 -3.29
CA ASP A 214 16.65 12.87 -2.09
C ASP A 214 16.86 11.47 -1.50
N PHE A 215 15.80 10.68 -1.42
CA PHE A 215 15.86 9.28 -1.03
C PHE A 215 16.84 8.47 -1.89
N ALA A 216 16.78 8.62 -3.23
CA ALA A 216 17.68 7.91 -4.14
C ALA A 216 19.15 8.31 -3.92
N ARG A 217 19.42 9.59 -3.65
CA ARG A 217 20.80 10.08 -3.39
C ARG A 217 21.38 9.61 -2.07
N THR A 218 20.56 9.57 -1.03
CA THR A 218 21.02 9.25 0.33
C THR A 218 21.04 7.75 0.60
N ARG A 219 20.05 7.02 0.12
CA ARG A 219 19.86 5.61 0.46
C ARG A 219 20.33 4.63 -0.62
N LEU A 220 20.21 4.99 -1.90
CA LEU A 220 20.58 4.14 -3.01
C LEU A 220 21.99 4.51 -3.52
N ARG A 221 23.01 3.87 -2.96
CA ARG A 221 24.40 4.10 -3.38
C ARG A 221 24.84 3.06 -4.40
N ARG A 222 25.61 3.50 -5.39
CA ARG A 222 26.29 2.58 -6.31
C ARG A 222 27.30 1.75 -5.55
N ARG A 223 27.30 0.45 -5.80
CA ARG A 223 28.23 -0.50 -5.22
C ARG A 223 28.69 -1.52 -6.26
N VAL A 224 29.85 -2.07 -6.05
CA VAL A 224 30.34 -3.22 -6.81
C VAL A 224 30.06 -4.47 -5.97
N ALA A 225 29.21 -5.35 -6.50
CA ALA A 225 28.95 -6.65 -5.90
C ALA A 225 29.95 -7.66 -6.42
N VAL A 226 30.66 -8.31 -5.50
CA VAL A 226 31.70 -9.30 -5.80
C VAL A 226 31.31 -10.64 -5.16
N ARG A 227 31.42 -11.70 -5.92
CA ARG A 227 31.34 -13.07 -5.37
C ARG A 227 32.69 -13.74 -5.55
N SER A 228 33.35 -14.10 -4.43
CA SER A 228 34.67 -14.71 -4.44
C SER A 228 34.79 -15.70 -3.26
N PRO A 229 35.41 -16.87 -3.47
CA PRO A 229 35.72 -17.78 -2.36
C PRO A 229 36.68 -17.17 -1.33
N HIS A 230 37.42 -16.14 -1.74
CA HIS A 230 38.38 -15.41 -0.90
C HIS A 230 37.89 -13.97 -0.57
N ALA A 231 36.58 -13.80 -0.34
CA ALA A 231 35.97 -12.50 -0.08
C ALA A 231 36.64 -11.72 1.08
N ALA A 232 36.96 -12.39 2.19
CA ALA A 232 37.63 -11.77 3.33
C ALA A 232 39.03 -11.23 2.98
N ARG A 233 39.84 -11.97 2.18
CA ARG A 233 41.16 -11.54 1.72
C ARG A 233 41.03 -10.34 0.76
N LEU A 234 40.08 -10.36 -0.16
CA LEU A 234 39.82 -9.25 -1.07
C LEU A 234 39.37 -7.99 -0.32
N SER A 235 38.49 -8.15 0.69
CA SER A 235 38.07 -7.06 1.58
C SER A 235 39.24 -6.37 2.25
N ALA A 236 40.16 -7.14 2.85
CA ALA A 236 41.33 -6.60 3.54
C ALA A 236 42.24 -5.82 2.58
N LEU A 237 42.47 -6.31 1.36
CA LEU A 237 43.29 -5.66 0.33
C LEU A 237 42.63 -4.36 -0.15
N LEU A 238 41.35 -4.36 -0.42
CA LEU A 238 40.65 -3.15 -0.84
C LEU A 238 40.63 -2.08 0.26
N ALA A 239 40.44 -2.48 1.51
CA ALA A 239 40.52 -1.57 2.65
C ALA A 239 41.97 -1.01 2.86
N GLN A 240 42.98 -1.81 2.61
CA GLN A 240 44.37 -1.37 2.66
C GLN A 240 44.69 -0.37 1.53
N GLN A 241 44.26 -0.69 0.31
CA GLN A 241 44.45 0.19 -0.86
C GLN A 241 43.69 1.52 -0.70
N ALA A 242 42.50 1.51 -0.17
CA ALA A 242 41.72 2.70 0.12
C ALA A 242 42.48 3.64 1.08
N ARG A 243 43.05 3.09 2.14
CA ARG A 243 43.87 3.85 3.11
C ARG A 243 45.13 4.44 2.47
N SER A 244 45.82 3.69 1.60
CA SER A 244 47.05 4.18 0.95
C SER A 244 46.79 5.26 -0.09
N THR A 245 45.59 5.26 -0.72
CA THR A 245 45.19 6.23 -1.75
C THR A 245 44.32 7.36 -1.22
N GLN A 246 44.07 7.42 0.10
CA GLN A 246 43.15 8.38 0.76
C GLN A 246 41.75 8.45 0.11
N ARG A 247 41.30 7.36 -0.45
CA ARG A 247 39.95 7.25 -1.04
C ARG A 247 38.95 6.72 -0.03
N SER A 248 37.74 7.28 -0.05
CA SER A 248 36.62 6.78 0.77
C SER A 248 36.00 5.55 0.09
N VAL A 249 36.58 4.38 0.36
CA VAL A 249 36.04 3.09 -0.09
C VAL A 249 35.52 2.35 1.14
N GLU A 250 34.25 2.00 1.12
CA GLU A 250 33.60 1.22 2.16
C GLU A 250 33.37 -0.21 1.65
N VAL A 251 33.79 -1.19 2.44
CA VAL A 251 33.71 -2.59 2.07
C VAL A 251 32.83 -3.33 3.09
N VAL A 252 31.72 -3.87 2.65
CA VAL A 252 30.75 -4.60 3.45
C VAL A 252 30.70 -6.06 3.00
N GLN A 253 30.87 -7.00 3.94
CA GLN A 253 30.73 -8.42 3.65
C GLN A 253 29.29 -8.85 3.92
N GLU A 254 28.58 -9.25 2.85
CA GLU A 254 27.21 -9.78 2.94
C GLU A 254 27.27 -11.32 2.95
N GLY A 255 27.39 -11.95 4.10
CA GLY A 255 27.33 -13.41 4.29
C GLY A 255 28.10 -14.30 3.28
N GLY A 256 28.85 -15.27 3.74
CA GLY A 256 29.54 -16.23 2.89
C GLY A 256 30.56 -15.57 1.95
N ASN A 257 30.40 -15.79 0.65
CA ASN A 257 31.37 -15.41 -0.40
C ASN A 257 31.01 -14.08 -1.10
N ARG A 258 30.09 -13.28 -0.58
CA ARG A 258 29.64 -12.03 -1.19
C ARG A 258 30.21 -10.81 -0.47
N LEU A 259 30.74 -9.87 -1.27
CA LEU A 259 31.34 -8.62 -0.85
C LEU A 259 30.67 -7.47 -1.60
N CYS A 260 30.34 -6.39 -0.91
CA CYS A 260 29.86 -5.16 -1.53
C CYS A 260 30.86 -4.04 -1.27
N VAL A 261 31.30 -3.39 -2.35
CA VAL A 261 32.30 -2.32 -2.33
C VAL A 261 31.65 -1.03 -2.78
N TYR A 262 31.64 -0.03 -1.91
CA TYR A 262 31.13 1.31 -2.20
C TYR A 262 32.30 2.26 -2.48
N GLY A 263 32.11 3.19 -3.41
CA GLY A 263 33.15 4.18 -3.75
C GLY A 263 34.27 3.66 -4.65
N SER A 264 34.08 2.49 -5.29
CA SER A 264 35.01 1.92 -6.27
C SER A 264 34.24 1.47 -7.50
N SER A 265 34.97 1.18 -8.60
CA SER A 265 34.42 0.65 -9.86
C SER A 265 34.71 -0.84 -10.02
N CYS A 266 33.92 -1.53 -10.89
CA CYS A 266 34.21 -2.91 -11.28
C CYS A 266 35.62 -3.09 -11.81
N ALA A 267 36.14 -2.12 -12.57
CA ALA A 267 37.51 -2.16 -13.12
C ALA A 267 38.56 -2.16 -12.00
N GLU A 268 38.47 -1.26 -11.05
CA GLU A 268 39.44 -1.14 -9.92
C GLU A 268 39.40 -2.39 -9.00
N VAL A 269 38.20 -2.88 -8.70
CA VAL A 269 38.03 -4.07 -7.88
C VAL A 269 38.56 -5.33 -8.61
N GLY A 270 38.26 -5.43 -9.92
CA GLY A 270 38.74 -6.52 -10.76
C GLY A 270 40.29 -6.52 -10.91
N GLU A 271 40.89 -5.36 -11.10
CA GLU A 271 42.33 -5.19 -11.18
C GLU A 271 43.02 -5.56 -9.84
N THR A 272 42.45 -5.14 -8.71
CA THR A 272 42.96 -5.49 -7.38
C THR A 272 42.90 -6.99 -7.16
N ALA A 273 41.80 -7.65 -7.54
CA ALA A 273 41.63 -9.09 -7.42
C ALA A 273 42.65 -9.82 -8.33
N PHE A 274 42.79 -9.39 -9.58
CA PHE A 274 43.74 -9.98 -10.55
C PHE A 274 45.19 -9.87 -10.08
N ARG A 275 45.66 -8.69 -9.69
CA ARG A 275 47.03 -8.48 -9.19
C ARG A 275 47.40 -9.34 -7.98
N ASN A 276 46.41 -9.71 -7.17
CA ASN A 276 46.60 -10.51 -5.97
C ASN A 276 46.21 -11.99 -6.13
N GLY A 277 45.97 -12.43 -7.35
CA GLY A 277 45.65 -13.84 -7.65
C GLY A 277 44.35 -14.32 -7.00
N ILE A 278 43.35 -13.43 -6.80
CA ILE A 278 42.06 -13.75 -6.19
C ILE A 278 41.05 -14.09 -7.27
N VAL A 279 40.49 -15.29 -7.16
CA VAL A 279 39.44 -15.75 -8.07
C VAL A 279 38.14 -14.99 -7.78
N VAL A 280 37.55 -14.40 -8.84
CA VAL A 280 36.25 -13.72 -8.77
C VAL A 280 35.26 -14.47 -9.66
N HIS A 281 34.18 -14.96 -9.08
CA HIS A 281 33.12 -15.70 -9.80
C HIS A 281 32.11 -14.76 -10.43
N GLN A 282 31.87 -13.58 -9.78
CA GLN A 282 30.95 -12.57 -10.25
C GLN A 282 31.44 -11.20 -9.83
N LEU A 283 31.36 -10.26 -10.75
CA LEU A 283 31.66 -8.86 -10.53
C LEU A 283 30.61 -8.04 -11.29
N ALA A 284 29.82 -7.24 -10.58
CA ALA A 284 28.74 -6.47 -11.17
C ALA A 284 28.53 -5.14 -10.46
N ASP A 285 28.26 -4.10 -11.25
CA ASP A 285 27.78 -2.83 -10.69
C ASP A 285 26.31 -2.99 -10.26
N GLU A 286 26.06 -2.73 -9.00
CA GLU A 286 24.70 -2.76 -8.40
C GLU A 286 24.40 -1.43 -7.71
N VAL A 287 23.12 -1.17 -7.52
CA VAL A 287 22.65 -0.14 -6.59
C VAL A 287 22.27 -0.82 -5.29
N GLY A 288 22.93 -0.48 -4.21
CA GLY A 288 22.70 -1.01 -2.86
C GLY A 288 21.79 -0.11 -2.05
N ASP A 289 21.01 -0.72 -1.13
CA ASP A 289 20.27 -0.01 -0.10
C ASP A 289 21.14 0.10 1.17
N MET A 290 21.28 1.32 1.68
CA MET A 290 22.06 1.62 2.91
C MET A 290 21.25 1.40 4.20
N GLY A 291 20.02 0.95 4.10
CA GLY A 291 19.14 0.71 5.25
C GLY A 291 18.28 1.92 5.65
N PRO A 292 17.33 1.74 6.57
CA PRO A 292 16.31 2.74 6.91
C PRO A 292 16.87 4.01 7.56
N GLY A 293 18.00 3.94 8.24
CA GLY A 293 18.65 5.09 8.88
C GLY A 293 19.54 5.93 7.99
N ALA A 294 19.79 5.51 6.73
CA ALA A 294 20.67 6.25 5.83
C ALA A 294 20.02 7.60 5.43
N GLY A 295 20.70 8.70 5.73
CA GLY A 295 20.22 10.06 5.44
C GLY A 295 19.49 10.75 6.58
N ALA A 296 19.26 10.09 7.71
CA ALA A 296 18.68 10.73 8.88
C ALA A 296 19.60 11.83 9.46
N ASP A 297 20.91 11.67 9.28
CA ASP A 297 21.93 12.64 9.74
C ASP A 297 22.15 13.81 8.79
N THR A 298 21.50 13.83 7.62
CA THR A 298 21.70 14.87 6.60
C THR A 298 20.60 15.92 6.57
N GLN A 299 19.64 15.87 7.48
CA GLN A 299 18.71 16.97 7.64
C GLN A 299 19.51 18.11 8.30
N PRO A 300 19.78 19.26 7.61
CA PRO A 300 20.26 20.43 8.31
C PRO A 300 19.19 20.72 9.35
N ALA A 301 19.61 20.83 10.61
CA ALA A 301 18.75 21.32 11.68
C ALA A 301 18.10 22.60 11.13
N GLY A 302 16.89 22.48 10.62
CA GLY A 302 16.11 23.60 10.14
C GLY A 302 16.05 24.53 11.33
N ALA A 303 16.65 25.72 11.15
CA ALA A 303 16.62 26.78 12.12
C ALA A 303 15.17 26.88 12.59
N ALA A 304 14.92 26.45 13.81
CA ALA A 304 13.74 26.84 14.54
C ALA A 304 13.81 28.35 14.57
N GLU A 305 12.98 29.01 13.78
CA GLU A 305 12.75 30.45 13.94
C GLU A 305 12.40 30.66 15.40
N PRO A 306 13.13 31.51 16.11
CA PRO A 306 12.80 31.81 17.49
C PRO A 306 11.40 32.44 17.48
N ARG A 307 10.43 31.75 18.07
CA ARG A 307 9.15 32.36 18.41
C ARG A 307 9.48 33.61 19.22
N PRO A 308 8.91 34.78 18.88
CA PRO A 308 9.11 35.96 19.67
C PRO A 308 8.72 35.67 21.12
N ALA A 309 9.66 35.86 22.02
CA ALA A 309 9.43 35.75 23.45
C ALA A 309 8.29 36.74 23.80
N VAL A 310 7.19 36.20 24.29
CA VAL A 310 6.16 37.03 24.96
C VAL A 310 6.81 37.54 26.22
N GLU A 311 7.11 38.81 26.21
CA GLU A 311 7.63 39.63 27.33
C GLU A 311 6.64 39.55 28.48
N THR A 312 7.00 38.81 29.52
CA THR A 312 6.21 38.70 30.73
C THR A 312 6.42 40.02 31.54
N ALA A 313 5.47 40.91 31.46
CA ALA A 313 5.42 42.05 32.38
C ALA A 313 5.19 41.61 33.82
N PRO A 314 5.79 42.27 34.83
CA PRO A 314 5.67 41.87 36.22
C PRO A 314 4.25 42.08 36.74
N GLN A 315 3.69 41.06 37.37
CA GLN A 315 2.41 41.15 38.08
C GLN A 315 2.60 41.80 39.44
N ASP A 316 1.95 42.95 39.60
CA ASP A 316 1.65 43.53 40.94
C ASP A 316 0.49 42.76 41.61
N PRO A 317 0.50 42.56 42.91
CA PRO A 317 -0.56 41.88 43.63
C PRO A 317 -1.68 42.82 44.00
N ALA A 318 -2.88 42.62 43.48
CA ALA A 318 -4.04 43.30 44.07
C ALA A 318 -5.38 42.67 43.71
N ASP A 319 -6.16 42.50 44.72
CA ASP A 319 -7.62 42.52 44.87
C ASP A 319 -8.47 41.34 44.36
N PRO A 320 -9.36 40.83 45.22
CA PRO A 320 -10.27 39.74 44.93
C PRO A 320 -11.46 40.24 44.09
N ALA A 321 -11.65 39.58 42.94
CA ALA A 321 -12.79 39.79 42.07
C ALA A 321 -14.09 39.23 42.68
N PRO A 322 -15.24 39.86 42.37
CA PRO A 322 -16.55 39.47 42.90
C PRO A 322 -17.06 38.19 42.23
N ALA A 323 -17.79 37.42 43.03
CA ALA A 323 -18.40 36.12 42.67
C ALA A 323 -19.31 36.21 41.43
N SER A 324 -19.11 35.29 40.49
CA SER A 324 -19.98 35.05 39.36
C SER A 324 -21.36 34.49 39.80
N PRO A 325 -22.46 34.86 39.15
CA PRO A 325 -23.77 34.32 39.46
C PRO A 325 -23.89 32.86 39.01
N PRO A 326 -24.76 32.06 39.65
CA PRO A 326 -24.90 30.62 39.33
C PRO A 326 -25.53 30.42 37.96
N GLU A 327 -24.98 29.48 37.21
CA GLU A 327 -25.48 28.95 35.96
C GLU A 327 -26.88 28.32 36.16
N PRO A 328 -27.86 28.52 35.25
CA PRO A 328 -29.17 27.90 35.38
C PRO A 328 -29.07 26.38 35.13
N ALA A 329 -29.63 25.61 36.04
CA ALA A 329 -29.71 24.16 35.99
C ALA A 329 -30.48 23.68 34.74
N ILE A 330 -29.83 22.81 33.97
CA ILE A 330 -30.46 22.10 32.84
C ILE A 330 -31.45 21.07 33.45
N PRO A 331 -32.73 21.07 33.07
CA PRO A 331 -33.67 20.09 33.54
C PRO A 331 -33.33 18.70 32.97
N ALA A 332 -33.38 17.67 33.79
CA ALA A 332 -33.20 16.28 33.41
C ALA A 332 -34.27 15.85 32.39
N PRO A 333 -33.88 15.00 31.39
CA PRO A 333 -34.87 14.48 30.45
C PRO A 333 -35.82 13.52 31.14
N GLU A 334 -37.14 13.69 30.90
CA GLU A 334 -38.19 12.77 31.31
C GLU A 334 -37.97 11.38 30.66
N PRO A 335 -38.36 10.29 31.35
CA PRO A 335 -38.23 8.96 30.78
C PRO A 335 -39.22 8.78 29.62
N ALA A 336 -38.64 8.44 28.44
CA ALA A 336 -39.42 8.12 27.25
C ALA A 336 -40.32 6.91 27.51
N VAL A 337 -41.63 7.11 27.35
CA VAL A 337 -42.63 6.04 27.35
C VAL A 337 -42.36 5.15 26.13
N LEU A 338 -42.04 3.87 26.39
CA LEU A 338 -41.91 2.85 25.35
C LEU A 338 -43.26 2.70 24.63
N ALA A 339 -43.29 2.98 23.34
CA ALA A 339 -44.37 2.60 22.46
C ALA A 339 -44.39 1.06 22.29
N PRO A 340 -45.59 0.42 22.29
CA PRO A 340 -45.68 -1.03 22.11
C PRO A 340 -45.23 -1.45 20.71
N ALA A 341 -44.51 -2.58 20.64
CA ALA A 341 -44.01 -3.19 19.43
C ALA A 341 -45.16 -3.50 18.43
N PRO A 342 -44.96 -3.32 17.13
CA PRO A 342 -45.97 -3.70 16.13
C PRO A 342 -46.17 -5.21 16.11
N GLN A 343 -47.44 -5.63 16.10
CA GLN A 343 -47.85 -7.02 15.97
C GLN A 343 -47.47 -7.58 14.60
N PRO A 344 -47.07 -8.85 14.50
CA PRO A 344 -46.78 -9.48 13.22
C PRO A 344 -48.04 -9.62 12.38
N ALA A 345 -47.94 -9.31 11.09
CA ALA A 345 -49.01 -9.48 10.12
C ALA A 345 -49.43 -10.96 9.99
N PRO A 346 -50.76 -11.25 9.76
CA PRO A 346 -51.22 -12.61 9.58
C PRO A 346 -50.67 -13.25 8.29
N ALA A 347 -50.29 -14.52 8.41
CA ALA A 347 -49.80 -15.32 7.29
C ALA A 347 -50.88 -15.49 6.20
N PRO A 348 -50.52 -15.53 4.92
CA PRO A 348 -51.47 -15.82 3.84
C PRO A 348 -51.97 -17.27 3.90
N PRO A 349 -53.20 -17.55 3.46
CA PRO A 349 -53.80 -18.89 3.52
C PRO A 349 -53.06 -19.87 2.59
N ALA A 350 -52.88 -21.09 3.08
CA ALA A 350 -52.32 -22.21 2.35
C ALA A 350 -53.15 -22.54 1.11
N SER A 351 -52.48 -22.53 -0.05
CA SER A 351 -53.06 -22.98 -1.33
C SER A 351 -53.34 -24.49 -1.26
N ALA A 352 -54.50 -24.87 -1.73
CA ALA A 352 -54.95 -26.27 -1.85
C ALA A 352 -54.08 -27.05 -2.86
N PRO A 353 -53.98 -28.38 -2.73
CA PRO A 353 -53.20 -29.20 -3.64
C PRO A 353 -53.95 -29.38 -4.97
N ASP A 354 -53.27 -28.96 -6.06
CA ASP A 354 -53.73 -29.29 -7.41
C ASP A 354 -53.49 -30.76 -7.71
N THR A 355 -54.56 -31.46 -7.96
CA THR A 355 -54.62 -32.82 -8.50
C THR A 355 -54.30 -32.78 -9.99
N HIS A 356 -53.14 -33.26 -10.38
CA HIS A 356 -52.82 -33.55 -11.77
C HIS A 356 -53.39 -34.93 -12.16
N PRO A 357 -54.05 -35.06 -13.32
CA PRO A 357 -54.37 -36.38 -13.88
C PRO A 357 -53.12 -36.94 -14.59
N ASP A 358 -52.92 -38.23 -14.28
CA ASP A 358 -51.96 -39.15 -14.83
C ASP A 358 -52.15 -39.27 -16.37
N ASP A 359 -51.18 -38.87 -17.18
CA ASP A 359 -51.16 -39.18 -18.63
C ASP A 359 -49.83 -39.86 -18.95
N SER A 360 -49.88 -41.18 -18.83
CA SER A 360 -48.78 -42.12 -19.11
C SER A 360 -48.80 -42.41 -20.61
N THR A 361 -47.95 -41.77 -21.36
CA THR A 361 -47.55 -42.23 -22.70
C THR A 361 -46.05 -42.34 -22.77
N PRO A 362 -45.48 -43.54 -23.08
CA PRO A 362 -44.05 -43.73 -23.19
C PRO A 362 -43.52 -43.12 -24.51
N PRO A 363 -42.27 -42.58 -24.55
CA PRO A 363 -41.71 -42.03 -25.75
C PRO A 363 -41.24 -43.13 -26.75
N GLU A 364 -41.55 -42.90 -27.99
CA GLU A 364 -41.19 -43.67 -29.19
C GLU A 364 -39.64 -43.67 -29.40
N PRO A 365 -39.02 -44.77 -29.87
CA PRO A 365 -37.59 -44.82 -30.12
C PRO A 365 -37.21 -44.13 -31.42
N PRO A 366 -36.00 -43.54 -31.54
CA PRO A 366 -35.56 -42.84 -32.72
C PRO A 366 -35.33 -43.77 -33.92
N PRO A 367 -35.51 -43.30 -35.17
CA PRO A 367 -35.34 -44.09 -36.36
C PRO A 367 -33.86 -44.42 -36.64
N THR A 368 -33.63 -45.68 -36.99
CA THR A 368 -32.37 -46.24 -37.51
C THR A 368 -32.00 -45.58 -38.84
N ALA A 369 -30.74 -45.15 -38.94
CA ALA A 369 -30.12 -44.71 -40.18
C ALA A 369 -29.99 -45.91 -41.20
N PRO A 370 -30.12 -45.67 -42.51
CA PRO A 370 -29.89 -46.70 -43.50
C PRO A 370 -28.39 -46.94 -43.74
N ASP A 371 -28.01 -48.22 -43.81
CA ASP A 371 -26.76 -48.70 -44.40
C ASP A 371 -26.73 -48.33 -45.90
N ASP A 372 -25.61 -47.74 -46.35
CA ASP A 372 -25.17 -47.78 -47.75
C ASP A 372 -23.67 -48.00 -47.83
N ASN A 373 -23.32 -49.10 -48.32
CA ASN A 373 -22.36 -49.71 -49.26
C ASN A 373 -21.01 -48.99 -49.42
#